data_f1478df9f22c08df00af891d3d208688
#
_entry.id   f1478df9f22c08df00af891d3d208688
#
_cell.length_a   1.000
_cell.length_b   1.000
_cell.length_c   1.000
_cell.angle_alpha   90.00
_cell.angle_beta   90.00
_cell.angle_gamma   90.00
#
_symmetry.space_group_name_H-M   'P 1'
#
loop_
_entity.id
_entity.type
_entity.pdbx_description
1 polymer ?
#
loop_
_entity_poly.entity_id
_entity_poly.type
_entity_poly.pdbx_seq_one_letter_code
_entity_poly.pdbx_strand_id
1 'polypeptide(L)'
;MKRTIHVKPAAPQYSVITNITFAQTDAWFGHTTQDLRMDLIYPEDTAHDYPCIVWICGGAWLSIDKSAHLAYLSELARAGFVVASVQYRTSNEAKFPAQLCDVKAAIRYLRAHAARYHIDEAHIGVMGESAGGYLTCMAALCDDPAYAVSYTHLRAHETRRHL
;
A
#
# COMPACT_ATOMS: atom_id res chain seq x y z
N MET A 1 -40.28 -8.00 -29.77
CA MET A 1 -39.91 -9.06 -28.80
C MET A 1 -38.99 -8.48 -27.76
N LYS A 2 -39.37 -8.42 -26.49
CA LYS A 2 -38.42 -8.07 -25.39
C LYS A 2 -37.58 -9.30 -25.05
N ARG A 3 -36.28 -9.20 -25.15
CA ARG A 3 -35.35 -10.23 -24.75
C ARG A 3 -34.74 -9.89 -23.38
N THR A 4 -35.02 -10.67 -22.36
CA THR A 4 -34.41 -10.51 -21.04
C THR A 4 -33.09 -11.28 -21.02
N ILE A 5 -32.00 -10.60 -20.72
CA ILE A 5 -30.68 -11.20 -20.55
C ILE A 5 -30.42 -11.28 -19.04
N HIS A 6 -30.27 -12.48 -18.53
CA HIS A 6 -29.86 -12.71 -17.17
C HIS A 6 -28.33 -12.77 -17.11
N VAL A 7 -27.69 -11.75 -16.54
CA VAL A 7 -26.25 -11.74 -16.31
C VAL A 7 -26.00 -12.32 -14.92
N LYS A 8 -25.21 -13.39 -14.85
CA LYS A 8 -24.63 -13.84 -13.58
C LYS A 8 -23.29 -13.15 -13.41
N PRO A 9 -23.10 -12.29 -12.40
CA PRO A 9 -21.77 -11.76 -12.11
C PRO A 9 -20.80 -12.91 -11.82
N ALA A 10 -19.59 -12.86 -12.35
CA ALA A 10 -18.54 -13.77 -11.92
C ALA A 10 -18.16 -13.38 -10.50
N ALA A 11 -18.36 -14.27 -9.55
CA ALA A 11 -17.89 -14.10 -8.18
C ALA A 11 -16.45 -14.69 -8.06
N PRO A 12 -15.63 -14.20 -7.13
CA PRO A 12 -15.86 -13.05 -6.27
C PRO A 12 -15.63 -11.70 -6.98
N GLN A 13 -16.33 -10.67 -6.54
CA GLN A 13 -16.15 -9.30 -7.01
C GLN A 13 -15.12 -8.57 -6.16
N TYR A 14 -14.55 -7.50 -6.70
CA TYR A 14 -13.64 -6.61 -5.98
C TYR A 14 -13.91 -5.16 -6.36
N SER A 15 -13.54 -4.25 -5.47
CA SER A 15 -13.58 -2.80 -5.69
C SER A 15 -12.19 -2.19 -5.63
N VAL A 16 -12.01 -1.04 -6.29
CA VAL A 16 -10.73 -0.32 -6.31
C VAL A 16 -10.97 1.11 -5.86
N ILE A 17 -10.20 1.55 -4.85
CA ILE A 17 -10.10 2.96 -4.46
C ILE A 17 -8.72 3.44 -4.87
N THR A 18 -8.65 4.49 -5.68
CA THR A 18 -7.38 5.02 -6.18
C THR A 18 -6.97 6.28 -5.44
N ASN A 19 -5.64 6.54 -5.41
CA ASN A 19 -5.06 7.78 -4.94
C ASN A 19 -5.37 8.12 -3.47
N ILE A 20 -5.39 7.14 -2.59
CA ILE A 20 -5.46 7.38 -1.15
C ILE A 20 -4.13 7.98 -0.71
N THR A 21 -4.15 9.21 -0.19
CA THR A 21 -2.96 9.84 0.41
C THR A 21 -2.70 9.21 1.78
N PHE A 22 -1.54 8.54 1.94
CA PHE A 22 -1.15 7.92 3.21
C PHE A 22 -0.05 8.68 3.95
N ALA A 23 0.69 9.55 3.25
CA ALA A 23 1.71 10.41 3.84
C ALA A 23 1.90 11.66 3.00
N GLN A 24 2.49 12.68 3.61
CA GLN A 24 3.01 13.86 2.93
C GLN A 24 4.49 14.01 3.27
N THR A 25 5.29 14.36 2.29
CA THR A 25 6.74 14.57 2.43
C THR A 25 7.14 15.91 1.85
N ASP A 26 8.26 16.45 2.36
CA ASP A 26 8.84 17.65 1.78
C ASP A 26 9.23 17.39 0.31
N ALA A 27 8.99 18.39 -0.52
CA ALA A 27 9.35 18.43 -1.92
C ALA A 27 9.98 19.78 -2.25
N TRP A 28 10.70 19.81 -3.35
CA TRP A 28 11.30 21.05 -3.87
C TRP A 28 12.12 21.79 -2.81
N PHE A 29 13.12 21.09 -2.24
CA PHE A 29 14.02 21.64 -1.21
C PHE A 29 13.31 22.16 0.06
N GLY A 30 12.17 21.58 0.40
CA GLY A 30 11.37 21.98 1.57
C GLY A 30 10.46 23.19 1.33
N HIS A 31 10.35 23.67 0.09
CA HIS A 31 9.45 24.79 -0.24
C HIS A 31 7.99 24.38 -0.43
N THR A 32 7.73 23.09 -0.60
CA THR A 32 6.39 22.53 -0.77
C THR A 32 6.33 21.11 -0.22
N THR A 33 5.13 20.52 -0.27
CA THR A 33 4.92 19.11 0.09
C THR A 33 4.40 18.33 -1.09
N GLN A 34 4.69 17.03 -1.12
CA GLN A 34 4.08 16.08 -2.05
C GLN A 34 3.35 14.98 -1.30
N ASP A 35 2.26 14.51 -1.89
CA ASP A 35 1.52 13.38 -1.38
C ASP A 35 2.18 12.08 -1.82
N LEU A 36 2.30 11.13 -0.89
CA LEU A 36 2.51 9.73 -1.20
C LEU A 36 1.17 9.02 -1.20
N ARG A 37 0.86 8.33 -2.29
CA ARG A 37 -0.45 7.75 -2.54
C ARG A 37 -0.39 6.25 -2.72
N MET A 38 -1.51 5.59 -2.46
CA MET A 38 -1.72 4.19 -2.76
C MET A 38 -3.04 3.95 -3.47
N ASP A 39 -3.11 2.84 -4.19
CA ASP A 39 -4.36 2.28 -4.68
C ASP A 39 -4.70 1.06 -3.85
N LEU A 40 -5.95 0.94 -3.44
CA LEU A 40 -6.46 -0.15 -2.62
C LEU A 40 -7.44 -0.99 -3.43
N ILE A 41 -7.18 -2.28 -3.53
CA ILE A 41 -8.06 -3.27 -4.16
C ILE A 41 -8.54 -4.18 -3.03
N TYR A 42 -9.85 -4.36 -2.92
CA TYR A 42 -10.41 -5.17 -1.84
C TYR A 42 -11.62 -5.98 -2.30
N PRO A 43 -11.88 -7.13 -1.67
CA PRO A 43 -13.08 -7.91 -1.91
C PRO A 43 -14.33 -7.06 -1.66
N GLU A 44 -15.37 -7.25 -2.47
CA GLU A 44 -16.61 -6.46 -2.34
C GLU A 44 -17.46 -6.88 -1.13
N ASP A 45 -17.26 -8.10 -0.65
CA ASP A 45 -17.84 -8.56 0.61
C ASP A 45 -17.13 -7.91 1.79
N THR A 46 -17.84 -7.09 2.54
CA THR A 46 -17.33 -6.37 3.72
C THR A 46 -17.85 -6.94 5.05
N ALA A 47 -18.33 -8.18 5.03
CA ALA A 47 -18.87 -8.82 6.24
C ALA A 47 -17.80 -9.24 7.25
N HIS A 48 -16.53 -9.26 6.83
CA HIS A 48 -15.38 -9.62 7.68
C HIS A 48 -14.11 -8.88 7.22
N ASP A 49 -13.08 -8.93 8.05
CA ASP A 49 -11.77 -8.36 7.72
C ASP A 49 -10.91 -9.39 6.98
N TYR A 50 -10.03 -8.90 6.11
CA TYR A 50 -9.18 -9.70 5.23
C TYR A 50 -7.70 -9.47 5.54
N PRO A 51 -6.83 -10.46 5.36
CA PRO A 51 -5.39 -10.22 5.36
C PRO A 51 -5.01 -9.23 4.26
N CYS A 52 -4.00 -8.41 4.53
CA CYS A 52 -3.58 -7.35 3.61
C CYS A 52 -2.20 -7.64 3.01
N ILE A 53 -2.06 -7.38 1.71
CA ILE A 53 -0.79 -7.41 0.99
C ILE A 53 -0.44 -5.98 0.57
N VAL A 54 0.70 -5.48 1.06
CA VAL A 54 1.27 -4.22 0.59
C VAL A 54 2.18 -4.54 -0.60
N TRP A 55 1.73 -4.13 -1.79
CA TRP A 55 2.46 -4.31 -3.04
C TRP A 55 3.39 -3.13 -3.29
N ILE A 56 4.66 -3.42 -3.54
CA ILE A 56 5.72 -2.46 -3.80
C ILE A 56 6.25 -2.71 -5.21
N CYS A 57 5.89 -1.83 -6.16
CA CYS A 57 6.29 -2.00 -7.55
C CYS A 57 7.78 -1.74 -7.77
N GLY A 58 8.34 -2.37 -8.79
CA GLY A 58 9.69 -2.11 -9.27
C GLY A 58 9.78 -0.81 -10.06
N GLY A 59 10.92 -0.57 -10.69
CA GLY A 59 11.18 0.61 -11.52
C GLY A 59 12.58 1.19 -11.29
N ALA A 60 13.52 0.35 -10.84
CA ALA A 60 14.93 0.70 -10.60
C ALA A 60 15.12 1.93 -9.69
N TRP A 61 14.17 2.20 -8.81
CA TRP A 61 14.07 3.41 -7.96
C TRP A 61 13.98 4.73 -8.74
N LEU A 62 13.82 4.69 -10.06
CA LEU A 62 13.79 5.87 -10.94
C LEU A 62 12.40 6.25 -11.39
N SER A 63 11.52 5.26 -11.50
CA SER A 63 10.13 5.43 -11.94
C SER A 63 9.22 4.48 -11.17
N ILE A 64 8.05 4.94 -10.79
CA ILE A 64 7.07 4.15 -10.04
C ILE A 64 5.69 4.41 -10.62
N ASP A 65 5.01 3.34 -10.98
CA ASP A 65 3.59 3.37 -11.29
C ASP A 65 2.86 2.34 -10.43
N LYS A 66 2.24 2.82 -9.36
CA LYS A 66 1.45 1.97 -8.46
C LYS A 66 0.24 1.32 -9.14
N SER A 67 -0.17 1.84 -10.30
CA SER A 67 -1.34 1.34 -11.02
C SER A 67 -0.99 0.33 -12.12
N ALA A 68 0.30 0.13 -12.44
CA ALA A 68 0.75 -0.72 -13.55
C ALA A 68 0.28 -2.18 -13.43
N HIS A 69 0.17 -2.73 -12.22
CA HIS A 69 -0.11 -4.13 -11.97
C HIS A 69 -1.54 -4.40 -11.47
N LEU A 70 -2.48 -3.45 -11.60
CA LEU A 70 -3.84 -3.58 -11.07
C LEU A 70 -4.55 -4.87 -11.53
N ALA A 71 -4.41 -5.25 -12.80
CA ALA A 71 -5.02 -6.47 -13.34
C ALA A 71 -4.51 -7.74 -12.63
N TYR A 72 -3.19 -7.82 -12.38
CA TYR A 72 -2.58 -8.93 -11.64
C TYR A 72 -2.98 -8.90 -10.16
N LEU A 73 -2.93 -7.73 -9.54
CA LEU A 73 -3.24 -7.55 -8.13
C LEU A 73 -4.71 -7.82 -7.81
N SER A 74 -5.60 -7.62 -8.78
CA SER A 74 -7.03 -7.92 -8.63
C SER A 74 -7.31 -9.42 -8.43
N GLU A 75 -6.44 -10.30 -8.94
CA GLU A 75 -6.58 -11.73 -8.68
C GLU A 75 -6.31 -12.08 -7.22
N LEU A 76 -5.40 -11.36 -6.55
CA LEU A 76 -5.19 -11.51 -5.11
C LEU A 76 -6.42 -11.03 -4.32
N ALA A 77 -7.05 -9.95 -4.74
CA ALA A 77 -8.31 -9.50 -4.11
C ALA A 77 -9.44 -10.52 -4.30
N ARG A 78 -9.53 -11.15 -5.46
CA ARG A 78 -10.48 -12.27 -5.71
C ARG A 78 -10.16 -13.49 -4.84
N ALA A 79 -8.90 -13.68 -4.46
CA ALA A 79 -8.48 -14.75 -3.56
C ALA A 79 -8.70 -14.42 -2.07
N GLY A 80 -9.29 -13.27 -1.75
CA GLY A 80 -9.63 -12.89 -0.38
C GLY A 80 -8.57 -12.09 0.35
N PHE A 81 -7.80 -11.26 -0.37
CA PHE A 81 -6.86 -10.32 0.22
C PHE A 81 -7.30 -8.87 -0.04
N VAL A 82 -7.04 -7.99 0.89
CA VAL A 82 -6.94 -6.56 0.59
C VAL A 82 -5.54 -6.30 0.04
N VAL A 83 -5.42 -5.62 -1.10
CA VAL A 83 -4.13 -5.32 -1.73
C VAL A 83 -3.93 -3.82 -1.80
N ALA A 84 -2.86 -3.33 -1.20
CA ALA A 84 -2.48 -1.92 -1.24
C ALA A 84 -1.24 -1.74 -2.13
N SER A 85 -1.42 -1.20 -3.33
CA SER A 85 -0.31 -0.85 -4.20
C SER A 85 0.20 0.55 -3.87
N VAL A 86 1.42 0.65 -3.33
CA VAL A 86 1.93 1.86 -2.69
C VAL A 86 2.96 2.59 -3.55
N GLN A 87 2.91 3.91 -3.49
CA GLN A 87 3.93 4.80 -4.02
C GLN A 87 5.04 4.98 -2.97
N TYR A 88 6.26 5.15 -3.44
CA TYR A 88 7.40 5.60 -2.65
C TYR A 88 8.21 6.62 -3.45
N ARG A 89 9.00 7.48 -2.80
CA ARG A 89 9.84 8.46 -3.50
C ARG A 89 10.93 7.78 -4.31
N THR A 90 11.16 8.29 -5.51
CA THR A 90 12.26 7.83 -6.37
C THR A 90 13.61 8.36 -5.88
N SER A 91 14.69 7.82 -6.41
CA SER A 91 16.06 8.31 -6.12
C SER A 91 16.30 9.72 -6.63
N ASN A 92 15.49 10.20 -7.59
CA ASN A 92 15.52 11.58 -8.06
C ASN A 92 14.89 12.56 -7.06
N GLU A 93 13.98 12.07 -6.20
CA GLU A 93 13.25 12.88 -5.22
C GLU A 93 13.92 12.85 -3.85
N ALA A 94 14.44 11.68 -3.44
CA ALA A 94 15.07 11.52 -2.14
C ALA A 94 16.10 10.39 -2.12
N LYS A 95 17.15 10.55 -1.33
CA LYS A 95 18.16 9.51 -1.11
C LYS A 95 17.63 8.41 -0.18
N PHE A 96 18.20 7.19 -0.30
CA PHE A 96 17.98 6.15 0.70
C PHE A 96 18.34 6.69 2.12
N PRO A 97 17.54 6.42 3.17
CA PRO A 97 16.49 5.38 3.26
C PRO A 97 15.06 5.89 3.00
N ALA A 98 14.85 7.01 2.34
CA ALA A 98 13.53 7.61 2.16
C ALA A 98 12.50 6.62 1.59
N GLN A 99 12.88 5.80 0.61
CA GLN A 99 12.03 4.80 -0.01
C GLN A 99 11.53 3.76 0.99
N LEU A 100 12.43 3.28 1.86
CA LEU A 100 12.07 2.34 2.92
C LEU A 100 11.14 3.00 3.95
N CYS A 101 11.42 4.25 4.31
CA CYS A 101 10.58 5.03 5.21
C CYS A 101 9.16 5.19 4.67
N ASP A 102 9.03 5.45 3.36
CA ASP A 102 7.74 5.61 2.69
C ASP A 102 6.92 4.31 2.72
N VAL A 103 7.55 3.17 2.45
CA VAL A 103 6.91 1.84 2.56
C VAL A 103 6.47 1.56 4.00
N LYS A 104 7.33 1.81 4.99
CA LYS A 104 6.98 1.64 6.40
C LYS A 104 5.84 2.58 6.82
N ALA A 105 5.76 3.79 6.26
CA ALA A 105 4.66 4.72 6.50
C ALA A 105 3.33 4.18 5.94
N ALA A 106 3.33 3.60 4.74
CA ALA A 106 2.15 2.97 4.16
C ALA A 106 1.63 1.81 5.02
N ILE A 107 2.51 0.94 5.49
CA ILE A 107 2.16 -0.18 6.38
C ILE A 107 1.51 0.35 7.67
N ARG A 108 2.08 1.38 8.29
CA ARG A 108 1.50 1.98 9.50
C ARG A 108 0.16 2.65 9.26
N TYR A 109 0.02 3.34 8.14
CA TYR A 109 -1.24 3.93 7.74
C TYR A 109 -2.35 2.86 7.60
N LEU A 110 -2.07 1.77 6.91
CA LEU A 110 -3.02 0.67 6.73
C LEU A 110 -3.41 0.04 8.07
N ARG A 111 -2.43 -0.17 8.96
CA ARG A 111 -2.69 -0.70 10.30
C ARG A 111 -3.56 0.24 11.13
N ALA A 112 -3.26 1.54 11.11
CA ALA A 112 -4.03 2.55 11.83
C ALA A 112 -5.46 2.74 11.29
N HIS A 113 -5.72 2.39 10.04
CA HIS A 113 -7.01 2.52 9.37
C HIS A 113 -7.62 1.17 8.99
N ALA A 114 -7.17 0.08 9.63
CA ALA A 114 -7.54 -1.29 9.27
C ALA A 114 -9.06 -1.49 9.24
N ALA A 115 -9.76 -1.04 10.28
CA ALA A 115 -11.22 -1.14 10.35
C ALA A 115 -11.95 -0.40 9.22
N ARG A 116 -11.37 0.69 8.70
CA ARG A 116 -11.96 1.45 7.59
C ARG A 116 -11.92 0.69 6.26
N TYR A 117 -10.93 -0.15 6.10
CA TYR A 117 -10.65 -0.86 4.84
C TYR A 117 -10.87 -2.37 4.95
N HIS A 118 -11.51 -2.84 6.01
CA HIS A 118 -11.75 -4.26 6.27
C HIS A 118 -10.45 -5.08 6.25
N ILE A 119 -9.40 -4.55 6.89
CA ILE A 119 -8.10 -5.18 7.02
C ILE A 119 -7.98 -5.84 8.38
N ASP A 120 -7.59 -7.11 8.40
CA ASP A 120 -7.07 -7.75 9.60
C ASP A 120 -5.67 -7.20 9.91
N GLU A 121 -5.58 -6.32 10.91
CA GLU A 121 -4.34 -5.61 11.28
C GLU A 121 -3.21 -6.54 11.73
N ALA A 122 -3.54 -7.76 12.17
CA ALA A 122 -2.56 -8.76 12.58
C ALA A 122 -1.91 -9.48 11.38
N HIS A 123 -2.54 -9.42 10.21
CA HIS A 123 -2.11 -10.13 9.01
C HIS A 123 -1.83 -9.18 7.84
N ILE A 124 -0.83 -8.32 8.01
CA ILE A 124 -0.33 -7.42 6.95
C ILE A 124 1.01 -7.93 6.49
N GLY A 125 1.06 -8.41 5.25
CA GLY A 125 2.29 -8.85 4.58
C GLY A 125 2.78 -7.85 3.54
N VAL A 126 4.02 -8.01 3.10
CA VAL A 126 4.64 -7.19 2.05
C VAL A 126 5.04 -8.07 0.86
N MET A 127 4.87 -7.56 -0.35
CA MET A 127 5.22 -8.24 -1.60
C MET A 127 5.72 -7.21 -2.60
N GLY A 128 6.66 -7.57 -3.44
CA GLY A 128 7.17 -6.63 -4.45
C GLY A 128 8.08 -7.29 -5.46
N GLU A 129 8.40 -6.56 -6.50
CA GLU A 129 9.27 -7.01 -7.57
C GLU A 129 10.48 -6.08 -7.75
N SER A 130 11.61 -6.59 -8.22
CA SER A 130 12.81 -5.81 -8.56
C SER A 130 13.22 -4.86 -7.42
N ALA A 131 13.28 -3.54 -7.65
CA ALA A 131 13.54 -2.53 -6.63
C ALA A 131 12.50 -2.60 -5.47
N GLY A 132 11.23 -2.88 -5.80
CA GLY A 132 10.19 -3.13 -4.81
C GLY A 132 10.41 -4.41 -4.01
N GLY A 133 10.96 -5.46 -4.64
CA GLY A 133 11.38 -6.68 -3.95
C GLY A 133 12.49 -6.44 -2.93
N TYR A 134 13.47 -5.60 -3.28
CA TYR A 134 14.49 -5.16 -2.31
C TYR A 134 13.87 -4.43 -1.12
N LEU A 135 12.97 -3.47 -1.38
CA LEU A 135 12.28 -2.73 -0.32
C LEU A 135 11.39 -3.64 0.54
N THR A 136 10.79 -4.67 -0.06
CA THR A 136 10.05 -5.73 0.65
C THR A 136 10.94 -6.43 1.66
N CYS A 137 12.11 -6.91 1.25
CA CYS A 137 13.06 -7.56 2.15
C CYS A 137 13.52 -6.61 3.26
N MET A 138 13.83 -5.36 2.92
CA MET A 138 14.24 -4.36 3.91
C MET A 138 13.11 -4.04 4.91
N ALA A 139 11.87 -3.91 4.44
CA ALA A 139 10.73 -3.63 5.31
C ALA A 139 10.42 -4.78 6.26
N ALA A 140 10.62 -6.03 5.81
CA ALA A 140 10.32 -7.23 6.59
C ALA A 140 11.44 -7.61 7.59
N LEU A 141 12.71 -7.31 7.27
CA LEU A 141 13.86 -7.87 7.99
C LEU A 141 14.72 -6.81 8.69
N CYS A 142 14.51 -5.52 8.42
CA CYS A 142 15.36 -4.48 8.98
C CYS A 142 14.69 -3.79 10.18
N ASP A 143 15.20 -4.11 11.38
CA ASP A 143 14.75 -3.52 12.66
C ASP A 143 15.61 -2.34 13.11
N ASP A 144 16.56 -1.87 12.28
CA ASP A 144 17.47 -0.80 12.65
C ASP A 144 16.69 0.50 12.95
N PRO A 145 16.84 1.08 14.17
CA PRO A 145 16.20 2.32 14.54
C PRO A 145 16.56 3.51 13.64
N ALA A 146 17.71 3.47 12.97
CA ALA A 146 18.11 4.48 11.99
C ALA A 146 17.15 4.57 10.80
N TYR A 147 16.39 3.51 10.54
CA TYR A 147 15.36 3.45 9.48
C TYR A 147 13.94 3.50 10.06
N ALA A 148 13.79 3.91 11.32
CA ALA A 148 12.48 4.21 11.87
C ALA A 148 11.94 5.49 11.20
N VAL A 149 10.66 5.45 10.81
CA VAL A 149 10.04 6.59 10.14
C VAL A 149 9.79 7.73 11.14
N SER A 150 10.37 8.88 10.88
CA SER A 150 10.16 10.11 11.64
C SER A 150 9.26 11.10 10.89
N TYR A 151 8.10 10.68 10.39
CA TYR A 151 7.13 11.63 9.85
C TYR A 151 6.34 12.26 11.00
N THR A 152 6.60 13.53 11.29
CA THR A 152 5.96 14.29 12.36
C THR A 152 4.47 14.54 12.14
N HIS A 153 3.93 14.28 10.96
CA HIS A 153 2.53 14.52 10.62
C HIS A 153 1.61 13.30 10.80
N LEU A 154 2.15 12.11 11.00
CA LEU A 154 1.39 10.92 11.34
C LEU A 154 1.42 10.69 12.85
N ARG A 155 1.02 11.68 13.64
CA ARG A 155 0.61 11.46 15.04
C ARG A 155 -0.79 10.86 15.07
N ALA A 156 -0.96 9.69 14.46
CA ALA A 156 -2.04 8.80 14.81
C ALA A 156 -1.45 7.82 15.81
N HIS A 157 -1.88 7.90 17.05
CA HIS A 157 -1.71 7.00 18.18
C HIS A 157 -0.83 5.77 17.90
N GLU A 158 0.49 5.95 18.05
CA GLU A 158 1.42 4.83 18.09
C GLU A 158 1.21 4.07 19.39
N THR A 159 0.38 3.06 19.37
CA THR A 159 0.54 1.98 20.32
C THR A 159 1.77 1.20 19.87
N ARG A 160 2.90 1.42 20.55
CA ARG A 160 4.06 0.53 20.47
C ARG A 160 3.60 -0.87 20.83
N ARG A 161 3.51 -1.74 19.86
CA ARG A 161 3.63 -3.18 20.06
C ARG A 161 4.76 -3.64 19.17
N HIS A 162 5.75 -4.20 19.84
CA HIS A 162 6.94 -4.83 19.28
C HIS A 162 6.54 -5.81 18.17
N LEU A 163 7.26 -5.75 17.04
CA LEU A 163 7.52 -6.94 16.25
C LEU A 163 8.56 -7.78 16.98
#